data_dcf569eb16b159bad02fd2205c1be232
#
_entry.id   dcf569eb16b159bad02fd2205c1be232
#
_cell.length_a   1.000
_cell.length_b   1.000
_cell.length_c   1.000
_cell.angle_alpha   90.00
_cell.angle_beta   90.00
_cell.angle_gamma   90.00
#
_symmetry.space_group_name_H-M   'P 1'
#
loop_
_entity.id
_entity.type
_entity.pdbx_description
1 polymer ?
#
loop_
_entity_poly.entity_id
_entity_poly.type
_entity_poly.pdbx_seq_one_letter_code
_entity_poly.pdbx_strand_id
1 'polypeptide(L)'
;IILGVSIIAEIWGNVALAEYLFLSLIFSISTILPIILFVYMILGGLKWLFYSSYLGLLTPARADADTLVRQIANIIYVAIGVIFIPNFFVIWGVYDSFDNALNSTLSFGFNLGSLQISVGLLITVAAILYVSYLISFIIQKMILNNIILTQKLETGVRISLARLVHYVIIFISFLLALAALGVKLTELTIMLGALGVGIGFGLQGIVNNLLSGIILLFEQPVRVGDIIEIGGLWAEVKSIGLRATTVKTYDGADLMVPNSDLITNQVTNWTLSNRLVRLIVPVGVAYGSDVPLVIDTLEKCAQANPLITKTPAPEVLFMSFGESSLDFELRVWVFDAGYRLRVKNELHQEIDQRFRELNIEIAFPQRDLHIRSMGESIVLQPPEKKR
;
A
#
# COMPACT_ATOMS: atom_id res chain seq x y z
N ILE A 1 -22.24 -31.33 54.66
CA ILE A 1 -23.29 -32.31 54.35
C ILE A 1 -22.68 -33.69 54.10
N ILE A 2 -21.77 -33.86 53.18
CA ILE A 2 -21.15 -35.16 52.79
C ILE A 2 -20.44 -35.81 53.99
N LEU A 3 -19.62 -35.07 54.75
CA LEU A 3 -19.02 -35.56 56.01
C LEU A 3 -20.05 -36.02 57.03
N GLY A 4 -21.17 -35.30 57.18
CA GLY A 4 -22.24 -35.70 58.05
C GLY A 4 -22.91 -37.02 57.63
N VAL A 5 -23.11 -37.20 56.33
CA VAL A 5 -23.62 -38.44 55.76
C VAL A 5 -22.64 -39.62 55.94
N SER A 6 -21.35 -39.37 55.77
CA SER A 6 -20.28 -40.35 56.01
C SER A 6 -20.27 -40.85 57.47
N ILE A 7 -20.35 -39.90 58.45
CA ILE A 7 -20.43 -40.25 59.88
C ILE A 7 -21.72 -41.03 60.21
N ILE A 8 -22.84 -40.64 59.62
CA ILE A 8 -24.11 -41.36 59.83
C ILE A 8 -24.03 -42.79 59.26
N ALA A 9 -23.45 -42.94 58.06
CA ALA A 9 -23.25 -44.24 57.44
C ALA A 9 -22.35 -45.16 58.28
N GLU A 10 -21.32 -44.61 58.87
CA GLU A 10 -20.42 -45.33 59.81
C GLU A 10 -21.15 -45.78 61.08
N ILE A 11 -21.96 -44.91 61.71
CA ILE A 11 -22.78 -45.23 62.85
C ILE A 11 -23.80 -46.31 62.56
N TRP A 12 -24.32 -46.37 61.31
CA TRP A 12 -25.27 -47.39 60.88
C TRP A 12 -24.58 -48.68 60.45
N GLY A 13 -23.25 -48.78 60.57
CA GLY A 13 -22.49 -49.98 60.23
C GLY A 13 -22.13 -50.15 58.77
N ASN A 14 -22.43 -49.15 57.94
CA ASN A 14 -22.05 -49.18 56.51
C ASN A 14 -20.69 -48.53 56.32
N VAL A 15 -19.64 -49.20 56.78
CA VAL A 15 -18.26 -48.71 56.77
C VAL A 15 -17.78 -48.47 55.33
N ALA A 16 -18.17 -49.33 54.37
CA ALA A 16 -17.76 -49.17 52.98
C ALA A 16 -18.28 -47.87 52.37
N LEU A 17 -19.52 -47.47 52.61
CA LEU A 17 -20.08 -46.21 52.16
C LEU A 17 -19.43 -45.01 52.83
N ALA A 18 -19.17 -45.14 54.15
CA ALA A 18 -18.48 -44.09 54.92
C ALA A 18 -17.07 -43.80 54.38
N GLU A 19 -16.27 -44.84 54.16
CA GLU A 19 -14.92 -44.78 53.60
C GLU A 19 -14.93 -44.22 52.17
N TYR A 20 -15.85 -44.70 51.29
CA TYR A 20 -15.97 -44.18 49.93
C TYR A 20 -16.28 -42.69 49.89
N LEU A 21 -17.26 -42.20 50.66
CA LEU A 21 -17.64 -40.81 50.71
C LEU A 21 -16.48 -39.93 51.27
N PHE A 22 -15.81 -40.42 52.29
CA PHE A 22 -14.70 -39.71 52.93
C PHE A 22 -13.48 -39.62 51.98
N LEU A 23 -13.07 -40.72 51.34
CA LEU A 23 -11.97 -40.74 50.39
C LEU A 23 -12.27 -39.88 49.14
N SER A 24 -13.48 -40.01 48.58
CA SER A 24 -13.88 -39.18 47.42
C SER A 24 -13.87 -37.68 47.74
N LEU A 25 -14.24 -37.29 48.96
CA LEU A 25 -14.16 -35.91 49.42
C LEU A 25 -12.69 -35.44 49.53
N ILE A 26 -11.81 -36.24 50.18
CA ILE A 26 -10.40 -35.93 50.31
C ILE A 26 -9.73 -35.80 48.95
N PHE A 27 -9.94 -36.75 48.03
CA PHE A 27 -9.41 -36.69 46.69
C PHE A 27 -9.93 -35.47 45.88
N SER A 28 -11.21 -35.12 46.04
CA SER A 28 -11.76 -33.89 45.42
C SER A 28 -11.07 -32.63 45.95
N ILE A 29 -10.86 -32.50 47.27
CA ILE A 29 -10.16 -31.36 47.84
C ILE A 29 -8.69 -31.34 47.43
N SER A 30 -8.03 -32.50 47.42
CA SER A 30 -6.61 -32.63 47.04
C SER A 30 -6.36 -32.26 45.55
N THR A 31 -7.35 -32.40 44.67
CA THR A 31 -7.27 -32.00 43.28
C THR A 31 -7.61 -30.53 43.07
N ILE A 32 -8.60 -29.98 43.77
CA ILE A 32 -9.02 -28.57 43.66
C ILE A 32 -7.91 -27.62 44.09
N LEU A 33 -7.25 -27.89 45.24
CA LEU A 33 -6.27 -26.96 45.81
C LEU A 33 -5.06 -26.69 44.90
N PRO A 34 -4.39 -27.70 44.29
CA PRO A 34 -3.34 -27.46 43.32
C PRO A 34 -3.81 -26.70 42.06
N ILE A 35 -5.04 -26.97 41.60
CA ILE A 35 -5.63 -26.27 40.45
C ILE A 35 -5.76 -24.78 40.74
N ILE A 36 -6.30 -24.44 41.90
CA ILE A 36 -6.45 -23.04 42.33
C ILE A 36 -5.08 -22.34 42.37
N LEU A 37 -4.07 -22.99 43.01
CA LEU A 37 -2.73 -22.43 43.09
C LEU A 37 -2.08 -22.26 41.72
N PHE A 38 -2.27 -23.22 40.80
CA PHE A 38 -1.78 -23.17 39.46
C PHE A 38 -2.39 -22.00 38.65
N VAL A 39 -3.71 -21.78 38.79
CA VAL A 39 -4.40 -20.64 38.19
C VAL A 39 -3.84 -19.32 38.69
N TYR A 40 -3.70 -19.16 40.02
CA TYR A 40 -3.11 -17.94 40.57
C TYR A 40 -1.69 -17.70 40.12
N MET A 41 -0.89 -18.77 39.99
CA MET A 41 0.48 -18.67 39.48
C MET A 41 0.51 -18.23 37.99
N ILE A 42 -0.32 -18.82 37.12
CA ILE A 42 -0.40 -18.44 35.71
C ILE A 42 -0.90 -17.00 35.57
N LEU A 43 -1.99 -16.62 36.24
CA LEU A 43 -2.53 -15.27 36.15
C LEU A 43 -1.58 -14.23 36.72
N GLY A 44 -0.87 -14.57 37.81
CA GLY A 44 0.19 -13.72 38.37
C GLY A 44 1.36 -13.55 37.41
N GLY A 45 1.80 -14.64 36.77
CA GLY A 45 2.85 -14.63 35.76
C GLY A 45 2.45 -13.82 34.50
N LEU A 46 1.22 -13.98 34.03
CA LEU A 46 0.68 -13.17 32.92
C LEU A 46 0.66 -11.68 33.27
N LYS A 47 0.15 -11.32 34.46
CA LYS A 47 0.21 -9.94 34.92
C LYS A 47 1.64 -9.41 34.95
N TRP A 48 2.54 -10.12 35.58
CA TRP A 48 3.96 -9.74 35.62
C TRP A 48 4.55 -9.56 34.20
N LEU A 49 4.24 -10.48 33.28
CA LEU A 49 4.71 -10.42 31.90
C LEU A 49 4.21 -9.16 31.16
N PHE A 50 2.91 -8.86 31.28
CA PHE A 50 2.30 -7.67 30.64
C PHE A 50 2.70 -6.35 31.30
N TYR A 51 3.04 -6.35 32.59
CA TYR A 51 3.51 -5.16 33.30
C TYR A 51 5.02 -4.97 33.26
N SER A 52 5.80 -5.99 32.84
CA SER A 52 7.24 -5.90 32.73
C SER A 52 7.67 -5.13 31.48
N SER A 53 8.75 -4.35 31.60
CA SER A 53 9.30 -3.55 30.48
C SER A 53 9.86 -4.37 29.32
N TYR A 54 9.99 -5.68 29.44
CA TYR A 54 10.54 -6.56 28.40
C TYR A 54 9.63 -6.69 27.16
N LEU A 55 8.34 -6.49 27.29
CA LEU A 55 7.36 -6.49 26.19
C LEU A 55 6.88 -5.08 25.83
N GLY A 56 7.62 -4.04 26.16
CA GLY A 56 7.25 -2.64 25.99
C GLY A 56 6.88 -2.21 24.56
N LEU A 57 7.24 -2.99 23.55
CA LEU A 57 6.83 -2.79 22.14
C LEU A 57 5.47 -3.43 21.82
N LEU A 58 5.02 -4.39 22.63
CA LEU A 58 3.78 -5.15 22.40
C LEU A 58 2.70 -4.84 23.44
N THR A 59 3.03 -4.07 24.50
CA THR A 59 2.06 -3.79 25.56
C THR A 59 1.08 -2.71 25.11
N PRO A 60 -0.21 -3.07 24.97
CA PRO A 60 -1.29 -2.10 25.05
C PRO A 60 -1.17 -1.27 26.34
N ALA A 61 -1.78 -0.09 26.37
CA ALA A 61 -1.80 0.73 27.57
C ALA A 61 -2.18 -0.13 28.79
N ARG A 62 -1.69 0.20 30.00
CA ARG A 62 -1.91 -0.60 31.23
C ARG A 62 -3.35 -1.05 31.44
N ALA A 63 -4.33 -0.21 31.08
CA ALA A 63 -5.76 -0.54 31.14
C ALA A 63 -6.17 -1.70 30.21
N ASP A 64 -5.49 -1.83 29.06
CA ASP A 64 -5.74 -2.90 28.09
C ASP A 64 -5.11 -4.23 28.55
N ALA A 65 -4.00 -4.17 29.31
CA ALA A 65 -3.35 -5.34 29.90
C ALA A 65 -4.27 -6.08 30.89
N ASP A 66 -4.96 -5.36 31.78
CA ASP A 66 -5.92 -5.96 32.70
C ASP A 66 -7.10 -6.62 31.98
N THR A 67 -7.56 -6.01 30.89
CA THR A 67 -8.62 -6.58 30.07
C THR A 67 -8.16 -7.87 29.38
N LEU A 68 -6.94 -7.90 28.81
CA LEU A 68 -6.34 -9.09 28.19
C LEU A 68 -6.14 -10.21 29.21
N VAL A 69 -5.60 -9.90 30.38
CA VAL A 69 -5.43 -10.91 31.46
C VAL A 69 -6.77 -11.50 31.86
N ARG A 70 -7.82 -10.70 31.98
CA ARG A 70 -9.19 -11.17 32.31
C ARG A 70 -9.74 -12.07 31.19
N GLN A 71 -9.53 -11.71 29.93
CA GLN A 71 -9.99 -12.51 28.81
C GLN A 71 -9.24 -13.84 28.71
N ILE A 72 -7.92 -13.86 28.92
CA ILE A 72 -7.12 -15.09 28.97
C ILE A 72 -7.53 -15.94 30.18
N ALA A 73 -7.81 -15.33 31.33
CA ALA A 73 -8.30 -16.02 32.51
C ALA A 73 -9.59 -16.80 32.23
N ASN A 74 -10.53 -16.23 31.48
CA ASN A 74 -11.76 -16.93 31.10
C ASN A 74 -11.49 -18.22 30.30
N ILE A 75 -10.51 -18.19 29.37
CA ILE A 75 -10.10 -19.40 28.65
C ILE A 75 -9.53 -20.44 29.61
N ILE A 76 -8.67 -20.02 30.53
CA ILE A 76 -8.07 -20.91 31.53
C ILE A 76 -9.14 -21.55 32.39
N TYR A 77 -10.14 -20.77 32.88
CA TYR A 77 -11.23 -21.31 33.69
C TYR A 77 -12.08 -22.33 32.92
N VAL A 78 -12.38 -22.08 31.63
CA VAL A 78 -13.11 -23.04 30.80
C VAL A 78 -12.30 -24.32 30.59
N ALA A 79 -11.01 -24.19 30.25
CA ALA A 79 -10.11 -25.33 30.06
C ALA A 79 -10.00 -26.19 31.34
N ILE A 80 -9.90 -25.54 32.50
CA ILE A 80 -9.89 -26.22 33.80
C ILE A 80 -11.23 -26.94 34.04
N GLY A 81 -12.36 -26.28 33.75
CA GLY A 81 -13.67 -26.92 33.83
C GLY A 81 -13.79 -28.18 33.02
N VAL A 82 -13.31 -28.14 31.76
CA VAL A 82 -13.28 -29.30 30.84
C VAL A 82 -12.44 -30.46 31.37
N ILE A 83 -11.38 -30.19 32.10
CA ILE A 83 -10.51 -31.22 32.71
C ILE A 83 -11.06 -31.67 34.06
N PHE A 84 -11.51 -30.73 34.89
CA PHE A 84 -11.93 -31.01 36.27
C PHE A 84 -13.25 -31.79 36.37
N ILE A 85 -14.25 -31.49 35.53
CA ILE A 85 -15.56 -32.15 35.58
C ILE A 85 -15.43 -33.66 35.31
N PRO A 86 -14.75 -34.14 34.25
CA PRO A 86 -14.53 -35.57 34.04
C PRO A 86 -13.74 -36.22 35.17
N ASN A 87 -12.69 -35.53 35.70
CA ASN A 87 -11.89 -36.06 36.80
C ASN A 87 -12.74 -36.21 38.08
N PHE A 88 -13.62 -35.24 38.34
CA PHE A 88 -14.56 -35.33 39.46
C PHE A 88 -15.46 -36.57 39.35
N PHE A 89 -15.98 -36.89 38.16
CA PHE A 89 -16.77 -38.06 37.92
C PHE A 89 -15.99 -39.38 38.13
N VAL A 90 -14.70 -39.41 37.82
CA VAL A 90 -13.82 -40.57 38.10
C VAL A 90 -13.61 -40.72 39.63
N ILE A 91 -13.34 -39.63 40.34
CA ILE A 91 -13.16 -39.65 41.82
C ILE A 91 -14.41 -40.19 42.52
N TRP A 92 -15.59 -39.85 41.99
CA TRP A 92 -16.87 -40.28 42.51
C TRP A 92 -17.36 -41.61 41.90
N GLY A 93 -16.50 -42.38 41.21
CA GLY A 93 -16.78 -43.70 40.71
C GLY A 93 -17.89 -43.78 39.65
N VAL A 94 -18.25 -42.67 39.03
CA VAL A 94 -19.24 -42.63 37.95
C VAL A 94 -18.68 -43.24 36.68
N TYR A 95 -17.35 -43.06 36.45
CA TYR A 95 -16.59 -43.63 35.35
C TYR A 95 -15.31 -44.27 35.87
N ASP A 96 -14.90 -45.36 35.19
CA ASP A 96 -13.72 -46.16 35.53
C ASP A 96 -12.40 -45.48 35.16
N SER A 97 -12.42 -44.58 34.18
CA SER A 97 -11.23 -43.88 33.68
C SER A 97 -11.54 -42.47 33.24
N PHE A 98 -10.48 -41.60 33.26
CA PHE A 98 -10.57 -40.21 32.81
C PHE A 98 -10.99 -40.09 31.35
N ASP A 99 -10.46 -40.97 30.47
CA ASP A 99 -10.80 -40.95 29.04
C ASP A 99 -12.28 -41.25 28.80
N ASN A 100 -12.83 -42.22 29.52
CA ASN A 100 -14.27 -42.54 29.44
C ASN A 100 -15.13 -41.38 29.96
N ALA A 101 -14.74 -40.79 31.08
CA ALA A 101 -15.42 -39.65 31.65
C ALA A 101 -15.38 -38.43 30.73
N LEU A 102 -14.24 -38.11 30.15
CA LEU A 102 -14.03 -36.99 29.24
C LEU A 102 -14.87 -37.18 27.96
N ASN A 103 -14.78 -38.36 27.32
CA ASN A 103 -15.53 -38.64 26.11
C ASN A 103 -17.04 -38.63 26.37
N SER A 104 -17.52 -39.23 27.48
CA SER A 104 -18.93 -39.19 27.83
C SER A 104 -19.45 -37.80 28.12
N THR A 105 -18.64 -36.97 28.83
CA THR A 105 -18.99 -35.57 29.14
C THR A 105 -19.03 -34.71 27.88
N LEU A 106 -18.04 -34.83 26.99
CA LEU A 106 -18.00 -34.07 25.75
C LEU A 106 -19.02 -34.53 24.72
N SER A 107 -19.35 -35.83 24.66
CA SER A 107 -20.36 -36.36 23.77
C SER A 107 -21.81 -36.23 24.29
N PHE A 108 -21.94 -35.82 25.58
CA PHE A 108 -23.26 -35.59 26.16
C PHE A 108 -24.01 -34.52 25.36
N GLY A 109 -25.20 -34.82 24.87
CA GLY A 109 -25.96 -33.93 24.02
C GLY A 109 -27.20 -34.60 23.44
N PHE A 110 -27.77 -33.94 22.43
CA PHE A 110 -28.98 -34.43 21.74
C PHE A 110 -28.83 -34.29 20.24
N ASN A 111 -29.57 -35.12 19.50
CA ASN A 111 -29.59 -35.08 18.05
C ASN A 111 -30.75 -34.21 17.55
N LEU A 112 -30.45 -33.19 16.74
CA LEU A 112 -31.43 -32.37 16.04
C LEU A 112 -31.37 -32.68 14.53
N GLY A 113 -32.16 -33.61 14.07
CA GLY A 113 -32.08 -34.11 12.69
C GLY A 113 -30.73 -34.77 12.39
N SER A 114 -29.96 -34.23 11.47
CA SER A 114 -28.62 -34.72 11.12
C SER A 114 -27.51 -34.10 11.98
N LEU A 115 -27.81 -33.12 12.84
CA LEU A 115 -26.85 -32.44 13.67
C LEU A 115 -26.82 -33.03 15.07
N GLN A 116 -25.66 -33.45 15.56
CA GLN A 116 -25.45 -33.87 16.93
C GLN A 116 -24.92 -32.68 17.74
N ILE A 117 -25.78 -32.09 18.57
CA ILE A 117 -25.41 -30.97 19.46
C ILE A 117 -24.90 -31.58 20.75
N SER A 118 -23.59 -31.59 20.94
CA SER A 118 -22.90 -32.06 22.13
C SER A 118 -22.27 -30.95 22.92
N VAL A 119 -21.96 -31.19 24.20
CA VAL A 119 -21.23 -30.27 25.07
C VAL A 119 -19.86 -29.93 24.42
N GLY A 120 -19.17 -30.93 23.89
CA GLY A 120 -17.90 -30.73 23.19
C GLY A 120 -18.03 -29.82 21.97
N LEU A 121 -19.09 -29.99 21.17
CA LEU A 121 -19.37 -29.12 20.03
C LEU A 121 -19.60 -27.66 20.44
N LEU A 122 -20.41 -27.45 21.50
CA LEU A 122 -20.69 -26.10 22.02
C LEU A 122 -19.41 -25.43 22.54
N ILE A 123 -18.57 -26.19 23.26
CA ILE A 123 -17.27 -25.69 23.75
C ILE A 123 -16.37 -25.34 22.56
N THR A 124 -16.30 -26.17 21.52
CA THR A 124 -15.47 -25.92 20.33
C THR A 124 -15.92 -24.65 19.61
N VAL A 125 -17.23 -24.49 19.37
CA VAL A 125 -17.77 -23.27 18.71
C VAL A 125 -17.51 -22.04 19.57
N ALA A 126 -17.77 -22.12 20.87
CA ALA A 126 -17.50 -21.02 21.80
C ALA A 126 -16.01 -20.66 21.83
N ALA A 127 -15.12 -21.66 21.80
CA ALA A 127 -13.66 -21.45 21.75
C ALA A 127 -13.24 -20.76 20.46
N ILE A 128 -13.74 -21.21 19.28
CA ILE A 128 -13.46 -20.56 17.99
C ILE A 128 -13.86 -19.10 18.03
N LEU A 129 -15.07 -18.77 18.42
CA LEU A 129 -15.57 -17.39 18.47
C LEU A 129 -14.80 -16.54 19.48
N TYR A 130 -14.53 -17.10 20.68
CA TYR A 130 -13.83 -16.36 21.74
C TYR A 130 -12.36 -16.10 21.42
N VAL A 131 -11.64 -17.10 20.90
CA VAL A 131 -10.23 -16.95 20.49
C VAL A 131 -10.12 -15.96 19.34
N SER A 132 -11.02 -16.03 18.37
CA SER A 132 -11.04 -15.08 17.23
C SER A 132 -11.35 -13.65 17.70
N TYR A 133 -12.27 -13.48 18.67
CA TYR A 133 -12.53 -12.19 19.28
C TYR A 133 -11.29 -11.64 20.01
N LEU A 134 -10.56 -12.50 20.72
CA LEU A 134 -9.34 -12.13 21.43
C LEU A 134 -8.22 -11.73 20.46
N ILE A 135 -8.01 -12.50 19.39
CA ILE A 135 -7.08 -12.16 18.32
C ILE A 135 -7.45 -10.81 17.70
N SER A 136 -8.73 -10.61 17.38
CA SER A 136 -9.22 -9.35 16.83
C SER A 136 -9.00 -8.18 17.79
N PHE A 137 -9.25 -8.36 19.07
CA PHE A 137 -9.02 -7.33 20.09
C PHE A 137 -7.55 -6.94 20.16
N ILE A 138 -6.63 -7.92 20.16
CA ILE A 138 -5.19 -7.67 20.18
C ILE A 138 -4.77 -6.88 18.94
N ILE A 139 -5.17 -7.33 17.74
CA ILE A 139 -4.80 -6.67 16.48
C ILE A 139 -5.36 -5.24 16.43
N GLN A 140 -6.63 -5.02 16.84
CA GLN A 140 -7.20 -3.68 16.92
C GLN A 140 -6.37 -2.76 17.83
N LYS A 141 -5.98 -3.24 19.01
CA LYS A 141 -5.18 -2.46 19.95
C LYS A 141 -3.78 -2.16 19.41
N MET A 142 -3.16 -3.11 18.70
CA MET A 142 -1.87 -2.90 18.04
C MET A 142 -1.96 -1.83 16.94
N ILE A 143 -3.05 -1.80 16.17
CA ILE A 143 -3.30 -0.78 15.15
C ILE A 143 -3.53 0.60 15.80
N LEU A 144 -4.40 0.67 16.81
CA LEU A 144 -4.76 1.93 17.47
C LEU A 144 -3.60 2.55 18.23
N ASN A 145 -2.74 1.74 18.86
CA ASN A 145 -1.59 2.19 19.66
C ASN A 145 -0.32 2.44 18.84
N ASN A 146 -0.41 2.48 17.48
CA ASN A 146 0.72 2.74 16.57
C ASN A 146 1.86 1.71 16.64
N ILE A 147 1.60 0.49 17.10
CA ILE A 147 2.63 -0.55 17.21
C ILE A 147 3.01 -1.09 15.83
N ILE A 148 2.02 -1.27 14.95
CA ILE A 148 2.21 -1.83 13.60
C ILE A 148 2.36 -0.71 12.56
N LEU A 149 1.66 0.41 12.73
CA LEU A 149 1.59 1.48 11.75
C LEU A 149 2.39 2.70 12.24
N THR A 150 3.35 3.14 11.44
CA THR A 150 4.13 4.34 11.73
C THR A 150 3.24 5.60 11.88
N GLN A 151 3.67 6.55 12.68
CA GLN A 151 2.95 7.76 13.17
C GLN A 151 2.26 8.66 12.12
N LYS A 152 2.35 8.35 10.83
CA LYS A 152 1.86 9.21 9.72
C LYS A 152 0.39 9.05 9.35
N LEU A 153 -0.33 8.07 9.92
CA LEU A 153 -1.75 7.87 9.59
C LEU A 153 -2.65 8.71 10.50
N GLU A 154 -3.61 9.40 9.89
CA GLU A 154 -4.66 10.12 10.61
C GLU A 154 -5.47 9.17 11.50
N THR A 155 -5.93 9.67 12.65
CA THR A 155 -6.69 8.90 13.64
C THR A 155 -7.93 8.25 13.05
N GLY A 156 -8.62 8.93 12.12
CA GLY A 156 -9.81 8.40 11.43
C GLY A 156 -9.50 7.16 10.59
N VAL A 157 -8.41 7.17 9.86
CA VAL A 157 -7.97 6.04 9.02
C VAL A 157 -7.61 4.83 9.89
N ARG A 158 -6.91 5.03 11.00
CA ARG A 158 -6.56 3.96 11.95
C ARG A 158 -7.78 3.28 12.54
N ILE A 159 -8.77 4.07 12.97
CA ILE A 159 -10.03 3.54 13.52
C ILE A 159 -10.77 2.73 12.46
N SER A 160 -10.84 3.23 11.23
CA SER A 160 -11.53 2.54 10.13
C SER A 160 -10.84 1.23 9.76
N LEU A 161 -9.50 1.22 9.70
CA LEU A 161 -8.71 0.03 9.45
C LEU A 161 -8.87 -1.02 10.56
N ALA A 162 -8.81 -0.58 11.82
CA ALA A 162 -9.01 -1.47 12.97
C ALA A 162 -10.40 -2.12 12.96
N ARG A 163 -11.45 -1.37 12.59
CA ARG A 163 -12.81 -1.91 12.43
C ARG A 163 -12.92 -2.88 11.27
N LEU A 164 -12.32 -2.56 10.12
CA LEU A 164 -12.32 -3.45 8.95
C LEU A 164 -11.69 -4.80 9.30
N VAL A 165 -10.52 -4.80 9.91
CA VAL A 165 -9.82 -6.01 10.35
C VAL A 165 -10.69 -6.80 11.35
N HIS A 166 -11.35 -6.12 12.28
CA HIS A 166 -12.29 -6.75 13.21
C HIS A 166 -13.41 -7.50 12.49
N TYR A 167 -14.09 -6.83 11.55
CA TYR A 167 -15.19 -7.45 10.81
C TYR A 167 -14.73 -8.64 9.97
N VAL A 168 -13.56 -8.56 9.35
CA VAL A 168 -12.99 -9.69 8.59
C VAL A 168 -12.70 -10.88 9.50
N ILE A 169 -12.08 -10.68 10.66
CA ILE A 169 -11.77 -11.75 11.61
C ILE A 169 -13.06 -12.39 12.14
N ILE A 170 -14.05 -11.60 12.54
CA ILE A 170 -15.32 -12.10 13.05
C ILE A 170 -16.07 -12.85 11.96
N PHE A 171 -16.05 -12.37 10.72
CA PHE A 171 -16.69 -13.07 9.60
C PHE A 171 -16.03 -14.43 9.33
N ILE A 172 -14.71 -14.52 9.30
CA ILE A 172 -13.98 -15.78 9.14
C ILE A 172 -14.29 -16.72 10.31
N SER A 173 -14.30 -16.21 11.55
CA SER A 173 -14.61 -17.05 12.72
C SER A 173 -16.04 -17.58 12.72
N PHE A 174 -16.99 -16.79 12.21
CA PHE A 174 -18.36 -17.24 12.02
C PHE A 174 -18.45 -18.40 11.02
N LEU A 175 -17.71 -18.33 9.89
CA LEU A 175 -17.64 -19.42 8.93
C LEU A 175 -17.01 -20.68 9.54
N LEU A 176 -15.94 -20.53 10.33
CA LEU A 176 -15.29 -21.64 11.03
C LEU A 176 -16.24 -22.25 12.08
N ALA A 177 -17.01 -21.45 12.78
CA ALA A 177 -18.02 -21.92 13.73
C ALA A 177 -19.13 -22.71 13.03
N LEU A 178 -19.62 -22.25 11.87
CA LEU A 178 -20.59 -23.00 11.05
C LEU A 178 -19.99 -24.32 10.53
N ALA A 179 -18.72 -24.32 10.11
CA ALA A 179 -18.03 -25.55 9.70
C ALA A 179 -17.93 -26.55 10.86
N ALA A 180 -17.58 -26.07 12.07
CA ALA A 180 -17.54 -26.89 13.28
C ALA A 180 -18.91 -27.50 13.63
N LEU A 181 -19.99 -26.75 13.39
CA LEU A 181 -21.37 -27.25 13.54
C LEU A 181 -21.77 -28.31 12.49
N GLY A 182 -20.88 -28.62 11.53
CA GLY A 182 -21.16 -29.59 10.48
C GLY A 182 -21.98 -29.04 9.32
N VAL A 183 -22.17 -27.73 9.23
CA VAL A 183 -22.84 -27.10 8.10
C VAL A 183 -21.96 -27.26 6.86
N LYS A 184 -22.52 -27.79 5.79
CA LYS A 184 -21.82 -27.93 4.51
C LYS A 184 -21.59 -26.52 3.91
N LEU A 185 -20.38 -26.02 3.98
CA LEU A 185 -20.03 -24.68 3.47
C LEU A 185 -19.80 -24.63 1.95
N THR A 186 -20.00 -25.75 1.23
CA THR A 186 -19.69 -25.83 -0.21
C THR A 186 -20.44 -24.76 -1.02
N GLU A 187 -21.75 -24.64 -0.81
CA GLU A 187 -22.57 -23.64 -1.52
C GLU A 187 -22.16 -22.20 -1.14
N LEU A 188 -21.91 -21.98 0.14
CA LEU A 188 -21.44 -20.68 0.63
C LEU A 188 -20.05 -20.33 0.08
N THR A 189 -19.16 -21.32 -0.02
CA THR A 189 -17.81 -21.14 -0.61
C THR A 189 -17.89 -20.77 -2.09
N ILE A 190 -18.82 -21.37 -2.85
CA ILE A 190 -19.05 -21.00 -4.26
C ILE A 190 -19.54 -19.55 -4.35
N MET A 191 -20.51 -19.15 -3.53
CA MET A 191 -21.02 -17.78 -3.49
C MET A 191 -19.92 -16.77 -3.10
N LEU A 192 -19.14 -17.10 -2.06
CA LEU A 192 -18.02 -16.25 -1.61
C LEU A 192 -16.92 -16.21 -2.65
N GLY A 193 -16.68 -17.29 -3.40
CA GLY A 193 -15.75 -17.32 -4.53
C GLY A 193 -16.19 -16.36 -5.64
N ALA A 194 -17.44 -16.41 -6.05
CA ALA A 194 -18.00 -15.49 -7.04
C ALA A 194 -17.94 -14.03 -6.59
N LEU A 195 -18.30 -13.77 -5.32
CA LEU A 195 -18.17 -12.43 -4.71
C LEU A 195 -16.71 -11.97 -4.65
N GLY A 196 -15.78 -12.88 -4.30
CA GLY A 196 -14.35 -12.61 -4.25
C GLY A 196 -13.77 -12.21 -5.61
N VAL A 197 -14.21 -12.88 -6.69
CA VAL A 197 -13.86 -12.50 -8.07
C VAL A 197 -14.37 -11.09 -8.39
N GLY A 198 -15.63 -10.78 -8.05
CA GLY A 198 -16.20 -9.43 -8.25
C GLY A 198 -15.45 -8.34 -7.48
N ILE A 199 -15.14 -8.59 -6.21
CA ILE A 199 -14.32 -7.68 -5.39
C ILE A 199 -12.90 -7.56 -5.96
N GLY A 200 -12.31 -8.67 -6.42
CA GLY A 200 -10.97 -8.69 -7.04
C GLY A 200 -10.90 -7.78 -8.26
N PHE A 201 -11.86 -7.85 -9.16
CA PHE A 201 -11.95 -6.94 -10.30
C PHE A 201 -12.16 -5.47 -9.86
N GLY A 202 -12.99 -5.24 -8.84
CA GLY A 202 -13.19 -3.90 -8.28
C GLY A 202 -11.94 -3.29 -7.63
N LEU A 203 -11.06 -4.11 -7.06
CA LEU A 203 -9.81 -3.67 -6.43
C LEU A 203 -8.59 -3.74 -7.33
N GLN A 204 -8.70 -4.28 -8.55
CA GLN A 204 -7.59 -4.49 -9.47
C GLN A 204 -6.73 -3.24 -9.68
N GLY A 205 -7.35 -2.08 -9.90
CA GLY A 205 -6.63 -0.83 -10.09
C GLY A 205 -5.85 -0.39 -8.85
N ILE A 206 -6.38 -0.62 -7.66
CA ILE A 206 -5.70 -0.28 -6.40
C ILE A 206 -4.47 -1.17 -6.20
N VAL A 207 -4.64 -2.48 -6.41
CA VAL A 207 -3.55 -3.46 -6.28
C VAL A 207 -2.46 -3.19 -7.32
N ASN A 208 -2.84 -2.92 -8.58
CA ASN A 208 -1.89 -2.60 -9.65
C ASN A 208 -1.06 -1.36 -9.31
N ASN A 209 -1.70 -0.29 -8.85
CA ASN A 209 -1.01 0.93 -8.45
C ASN A 209 -0.08 0.72 -7.24
N LEU A 210 -0.50 -0.09 -6.27
CA LEU A 210 0.35 -0.43 -5.12
C LEU A 210 1.59 -1.22 -5.54
N LEU A 211 1.42 -2.26 -6.37
CA LEU A 211 2.53 -3.06 -6.89
C LEU A 211 3.48 -2.21 -7.74
N SER A 212 2.94 -1.36 -8.62
CA SER A 212 3.72 -0.40 -9.40
C SER A 212 4.49 0.58 -8.51
N GLY A 213 3.89 1.06 -7.41
CA GLY A 213 4.57 1.89 -6.43
C GLY A 213 5.75 1.18 -5.75
N ILE A 214 5.60 -0.10 -5.44
CA ILE A 214 6.68 -0.92 -4.90
C ILE A 214 7.80 -1.08 -5.95
N ILE A 215 7.47 -1.37 -7.20
CA ILE A 215 8.45 -1.48 -8.30
C ILE A 215 9.21 -0.16 -8.47
N LEU A 216 8.51 0.98 -8.51
CA LEU A 216 9.14 2.31 -8.59
C LEU A 216 10.15 2.57 -7.47
N LEU A 217 9.87 2.12 -6.25
CA LEU A 217 10.76 2.28 -5.10
C LEU A 217 12.01 1.38 -5.18
N PHE A 218 11.87 0.15 -5.72
CA PHE A 218 12.98 -0.80 -5.82
C PHE A 218 13.83 -0.59 -7.07
N GLU A 219 13.22 -0.49 -8.24
CA GLU A 219 13.94 -0.38 -9.52
C GLU A 219 14.35 1.07 -9.84
N GLN A 220 13.61 2.04 -9.28
CA GLN A 220 13.88 3.47 -9.44
C GLN A 220 14.06 3.94 -10.89
N PRO A 221 13.21 3.56 -11.86
CA PRO A 221 13.27 4.09 -13.20
C PRO A 221 12.96 5.59 -13.25
N VAL A 222 12.28 6.09 -12.22
CA VAL A 222 11.98 7.50 -11.95
C VAL A 222 12.30 7.78 -10.49
N ARG A 223 13.00 8.88 -10.20
CA ARG A 223 13.40 9.30 -8.85
C ARG A 223 12.83 10.67 -8.51
N VAL A 224 12.73 10.94 -7.22
CA VAL A 224 12.37 12.30 -6.75
C VAL A 224 13.43 13.30 -7.20
N GLY A 225 12.99 14.38 -7.84
CA GLY A 225 13.84 15.40 -8.47
C GLY A 225 14.16 15.15 -9.94
N ASP A 226 13.71 14.03 -10.52
CA ASP A 226 13.82 13.80 -11.96
C ASP A 226 12.86 14.69 -12.73
N ILE A 227 13.28 15.09 -13.93
CA ILE A 227 12.44 15.75 -14.91
C ILE A 227 11.98 14.70 -15.91
N ILE A 228 10.67 14.50 -15.95
CA ILE A 228 10.03 13.51 -16.81
C ILE A 228 9.02 14.18 -17.74
N GLU A 229 8.78 13.51 -18.87
CA GLU A 229 7.74 13.90 -19.80
C GLU A 229 6.68 12.79 -19.87
N ILE A 230 5.45 13.16 -19.56
CA ILE A 230 4.28 12.27 -19.54
C ILE A 230 3.18 12.92 -20.37
N GLY A 231 2.71 12.23 -21.42
CA GLY A 231 1.64 12.75 -22.27
C GLY A 231 1.95 14.12 -22.91
N GLY A 232 3.24 14.41 -23.19
CA GLY A 232 3.70 15.69 -23.72
C GLY A 232 3.88 16.79 -22.66
N LEU A 233 3.58 16.52 -21.40
CA LEU A 233 3.78 17.46 -20.29
C LEU A 233 5.12 17.21 -19.60
N TRP A 234 5.90 18.26 -19.45
CA TRP A 234 7.16 18.23 -18.71
C TRP A 234 6.89 18.55 -17.23
N ALA A 235 7.39 17.70 -16.36
CA ALA A 235 7.17 17.86 -14.92
C ALA A 235 8.35 17.33 -14.11
N GLU A 236 8.55 17.88 -12.93
CA GLU A 236 9.51 17.43 -11.93
C GLU A 236 8.82 16.51 -10.92
N VAL A 237 9.40 15.36 -10.64
CA VAL A 237 8.91 14.41 -9.64
C VAL A 237 9.13 14.94 -8.25
N LYS A 238 8.05 15.19 -7.49
CA LYS A 238 8.12 15.74 -6.12
C LYS A 238 8.08 14.66 -5.04
N SER A 239 7.24 13.65 -5.21
CA SER A 239 7.15 12.53 -4.27
C SER A 239 6.56 11.29 -4.93
N ILE A 240 7.03 10.11 -4.51
CA ILE A 240 6.50 8.82 -4.94
C ILE A 240 5.74 8.26 -3.73
N GLY A 241 4.41 8.13 -3.88
CA GLY A 241 3.53 7.56 -2.88
C GLY A 241 3.23 6.08 -3.15
N LEU A 242 2.44 5.45 -2.29
CA LEU A 242 2.07 4.04 -2.43
C LEU A 242 1.23 3.74 -3.68
N ARG A 243 0.35 4.64 -4.09
CA ARG A 243 -0.56 4.44 -5.24
C ARG A 243 -0.38 5.44 -6.37
N ALA A 244 0.21 6.60 -6.10
CA ALA A 244 0.38 7.68 -7.05
C ALA A 244 1.65 8.46 -6.76
N THR A 245 2.27 8.94 -7.80
CA THR A 245 3.42 9.84 -7.79
C THR A 245 2.95 11.26 -8.03
N THR A 246 3.38 12.21 -7.20
CA THR A 246 3.10 13.64 -7.39
C THR A 246 4.21 14.25 -8.21
N VAL A 247 3.86 14.87 -9.32
CA VAL A 247 4.79 15.61 -10.17
C VAL A 247 4.32 17.06 -10.29
N LYS A 248 5.27 17.99 -10.38
CA LYS A 248 5.00 19.42 -10.54
C LYS A 248 5.33 19.84 -11.96
N THR A 249 4.33 20.35 -12.68
CA THR A 249 4.53 20.87 -14.04
C THR A 249 5.25 22.20 -14.01
N TYR A 250 5.86 22.58 -15.14
CA TYR A 250 6.49 23.91 -15.27
C TYR A 250 5.49 25.07 -15.21
N ASP A 251 4.21 24.79 -15.46
CA ASP A 251 3.11 25.76 -15.30
C ASP A 251 2.66 25.91 -13.84
N GLY A 252 3.30 25.17 -12.90
CA GLY A 252 3.08 25.29 -11.47
C GLY A 252 2.00 24.36 -10.89
N ALA A 253 1.35 23.52 -11.73
CA ALA A 253 0.35 22.58 -11.26
C ALA A 253 0.97 21.31 -10.65
N ASP A 254 0.38 20.83 -9.56
CA ASP A 254 0.68 19.50 -9.00
C ASP A 254 -0.22 18.46 -9.66
N LEU A 255 0.39 17.53 -10.41
CA LEU A 255 -0.30 16.44 -11.08
C LEU A 255 -0.07 15.13 -10.32
N MET A 256 -1.15 14.43 -9.96
CA MET A 256 -1.10 13.10 -9.36
C MET A 256 -1.19 12.04 -10.44
N VAL A 257 -0.09 11.38 -10.71
CA VAL A 257 0.02 10.31 -11.73
C VAL A 257 -0.10 8.96 -11.03
N PRO A 258 -1.07 8.10 -11.42
CA PRO A 258 -1.11 6.73 -10.93
C PRO A 258 0.21 6.01 -11.17
N ASN A 259 0.69 5.25 -10.18
CA ASN A 259 1.98 4.56 -10.32
C ASN A 259 1.97 3.53 -11.45
N SER A 260 0.81 2.91 -11.72
CA SER A 260 0.63 2.01 -12.85
C SER A 260 0.97 2.68 -14.18
N ASP A 261 0.62 3.94 -14.36
CA ASP A 261 0.86 4.67 -15.61
C ASP A 261 2.35 4.91 -15.87
N LEU A 262 3.13 5.12 -14.79
CA LEU A 262 4.58 5.28 -14.87
C LEU A 262 5.33 3.98 -15.22
N ILE A 263 4.71 2.81 -14.95
CA ILE A 263 5.30 1.49 -15.22
C ILE A 263 4.80 0.92 -16.55
N THR A 264 3.51 1.12 -16.88
CA THR A 264 2.91 0.48 -18.05
C THR A 264 2.97 1.34 -19.31
N ASN A 265 3.02 2.66 -19.17
CA ASN A 265 3.09 3.59 -20.29
C ASN A 265 4.54 4.04 -20.54
N GLN A 266 4.79 4.55 -21.74
CA GLN A 266 6.08 5.15 -22.07
C GLN A 266 6.22 6.49 -21.34
N VAL A 267 7.28 6.60 -20.52
CA VAL A 267 7.69 7.82 -19.83
C VAL A 267 9.09 8.18 -20.26
N THR A 268 9.29 9.42 -20.72
CA THR A 268 10.63 9.92 -21.03
C THR A 268 11.24 10.54 -19.78
N ASN A 269 12.32 9.96 -19.24
CA ASN A 269 13.08 10.52 -18.13
C ASN A 269 14.31 11.25 -18.69
N TRP A 270 14.30 12.57 -18.59
CA TRP A 270 15.36 13.44 -19.13
C TRP A 270 16.57 13.55 -18.23
N THR A 271 16.51 13.06 -17.01
CA THR A 271 17.56 13.24 -15.98
C THR A 271 18.08 11.93 -15.40
N LEU A 272 17.57 10.78 -15.86
CA LEU A 272 17.92 9.45 -15.32
C LEU A 272 19.41 9.15 -15.34
N SER A 273 20.06 9.36 -16.49
CA SER A 273 21.49 9.03 -16.70
C SER A 273 22.38 10.27 -16.50
N ASN A 274 21.94 11.42 -17.00
CA ASN A 274 22.60 12.71 -16.86
C ASN A 274 21.55 13.82 -17.07
N ARG A 275 21.93 15.07 -16.81
CA ARG A 275 21.02 16.22 -16.98
C ARG A 275 21.19 16.94 -18.32
N LEU A 276 21.99 16.39 -19.22
CA LEU A 276 22.24 16.96 -20.54
C LEU A 276 21.03 16.80 -21.45
N VAL A 277 20.49 17.90 -21.91
CA VAL A 277 19.36 17.91 -22.85
C VAL A 277 19.77 18.61 -24.13
N ARG A 278 19.50 17.96 -25.27
CA ARG A 278 19.70 18.59 -26.59
C ARG A 278 18.55 19.53 -26.89
N LEU A 279 18.87 20.78 -27.16
CA LEU A 279 17.96 21.78 -27.69
C LEU A 279 18.17 21.99 -29.19
N ILE A 280 17.09 22.05 -29.94
CA ILE A 280 17.08 22.34 -31.36
C ILE A 280 16.44 23.71 -31.55
N VAL A 281 17.16 24.58 -32.24
CA VAL A 281 16.69 25.91 -32.67
C VAL A 281 16.63 25.94 -34.16
N PRO A 282 15.43 25.87 -34.79
CA PRO A 282 15.28 26.03 -36.23
C PRO A 282 15.48 27.47 -36.64
N VAL A 283 16.21 27.72 -37.71
CA VAL A 283 16.50 29.07 -38.24
C VAL A 283 16.37 29.03 -39.77
N GLY A 284 15.54 29.93 -40.31
CA GLY A 284 15.35 30.10 -41.76
C GLY A 284 15.92 31.43 -42.26
N VAL A 285 16.80 31.37 -43.26
CA VAL A 285 17.36 32.58 -43.92
C VAL A 285 16.91 32.68 -45.37
N ALA A 286 16.94 33.90 -45.94
CA ALA A 286 16.51 34.14 -47.31
C ALA A 286 17.41 33.41 -48.33
N TYR A 287 16.84 33.02 -49.47
CA TYR A 287 17.61 32.51 -50.59
C TYR A 287 18.63 33.54 -51.08
N GLY A 288 19.84 33.09 -51.35
CA GLY A 288 20.97 33.97 -51.69
C GLY A 288 21.87 34.35 -50.51
N SER A 289 21.50 33.99 -49.30
CA SER A 289 22.38 34.16 -48.13
C SER A 289 23.64 33.30 -48.25
N ASP A 290 24.76 33.81 -47.70
CA ASP A 290 26.05 33.08 -47.65
C ASP A 290 25.95 31.96 -46.58
N VAL A 291 25.79 30.71 -47.03
CA VAL A 291 25.62 29.53 -46.16
C VAL A 291 26.78 29.36 -45.17
N PRO A 292 28.05 29.41 -45.58
CA PRO A 292 29.21 29.40 -44.66
C PRO A 292 29.14 30.47 -43.58
N LEU A 293 28.79 31.71 -43.93
CA LEU A 293 28.61 32.79 -42.96
C LEU A 293 27.50 32.55 -41.97
N VAL A 294 26.37 32.00 -42.43
CA VAL A 294 25.25 31.67 -41.54
C VAL A 294 25.66 30.60 -40.51
N ILE A 295 26.33 29.53 -40.95
CA ILE A 295 26.82 28.44 -40.09
C ILE A 295 27.77 29.00 -39.03
N ASP A 296 28.80 29.74 -39.43
CA ASP A 296 29.81 30.34 -38.52
C ASP A 296 29.14 31.29 -37.47
N THR A 297 28.16 32.06 -37.94
CA THR A 297 27.43 33.01 -37.05
C THR A 297 26.61 32.25 -36.01
N LEU A 298 25.87 31.22 -36.40
CA LEU A 298 25.05 30.40 -35.48
C LEU A 298 25.94 29.66 -34.48
N GLU A 299 27.09 29.12 -34.91
CA GLU A 299 28.06 28.49 -34.01
C GLU A 299 28.62 29.48 -32.99
N LYS A 300 28.97 30.69 -33.40
CA LYS A 300 29.45 31.74 -32.51
C LYS A 300 28.39 32.19 -31.50
N CYS A 301 27.11 32.30 -31.89
CA CYS A 301 25.99 32.58 -30.99
C CYS A 301 25.88 31.49 -29.92
N ALA A 302 26.00 30.23 -30.31
CA ALA A 302 25.95 29.12 -29.36
C ALA A 302 27.13 29.09 -28.39
N GLN A 303 28.36 29.37 -28.90
CA GLN A 303 29.58 29.40 -28.09
C GLN A 303 29.61 30.57 -27.08
N ALA A 304 28.91 31.65 -27.38
CA ALA A 304 28.82 32.82 -26.52
C ALA A 304 27.95 32.59 -25.27
N ASN A 305 27.02 31.61 -25.33
CA ASN A 305 26.10 31.36 -24.20
C ASN A 305 26.74 30.43 -23.16
N PRO A 306 26.93 30.89 -21.91
CA PRO A 306 27.60 30.11 -20.86
C PRO A 306 26.82 28.88 -20.38
N LEU A 307 25.50 28.76 -20.67
CA LEU A 307 24.65 27.64 -20.29
C LEU A 307 24.71 26.49 -21.30
N ILE A 308 25.38 26.70 -22.45
CA ILE A 308 25.60 25.69 -23.48
C ILE A 308 26.92 24.96 -23.21
N THR A 309 26.88 23.64 -23.28
CA THR A 309 28.07 22.81 -23.04
C THR A 309 29.06 22.89 -24.23
N LYS A 310 30.34 22.78 -23.89
CA LYS A 310 31.39 22.66 -24.93
C LYS A 310 31.57 21.22 -25.41
N THR A 311 31.10 20.27 -24.66
CA THR A 311 31.16 18.83 -24.96
C THR A 311 29.83 18.19 -24.55
N PRO A 312 29.02 17.69 -25.48
CA PRO A 312 29.19 17.78 -26.93
C PRO A 312 29.16 19.24 -27.42
N ALA A 313 29.92 19.52 -28.51
CA ALA A 313 29.99 20.86 -29.10
C ALA A 313 28.66 21.23 -29.79
N PRO A 314 28.31 22.52 -29.87
CA PRO A 314 27.24 22.99 -30.73
C PRO A 314 27.47 22.57 -32.21
N GLU A 315 26.40 22.21 -32.88
CA GLU A 315 26.41 21.77 -34.27
C GLU A 315 25.37 22.54 -35.07
N VAL A 316 25.73 23.05 -36.25
CA VAL A 316 24.79 23.68 -37.17
C VAL A 316 24.65 22.82 -38.40
N LEU A 317 23.43 22.46 -38.73
CA LEU A 317 23.09 21.64 -39.88
C LEU A 317 22.23 22.43 -40.87
N PHE A 318 22.60 22.42 -42.13
CA PHE A 318 21.76 22.86 -43.24
C PHE A 318 20.80 21.71 -43.58
N MET A 319 19.53 21.86 -43.27
CA MET A 319 18.54 20.76 -43.28
C MET A 319 17.87 20.61 -44.64
N SER A 320 17.41 21.76 -45.22
CA SER A 320 16.64 21.72 -46.46
C SER A 320 16.57 23.06 -47.17
N PHE A 321 16.24 23.00 -48.47
CA PHE A 321 15.75 24.13 -49.23
C PHE A 321 14.23 24.22 -49.02
N GLY A 322 13.76 25.12 -48.16
CA GLY A 322 12.36 25.32 -47.87
C GLY A 322 11.61 26.08 -48.95
N GLU A 323 10.29 26.24 -48.83
CA GLU A 323 9.46 26.95 -49.81
C GLU A 323 9.91 28.41 -50.03
N SER A 324 10.41 29.07 -49.00
CA SER A 324 10.84 30.47 -49.06
C SER A 324 12.13 30.74 -48.27
N SER A 325 12.81 29.68 -47.80
CA SER A 325 13.97 29.79 -46.89
C SER A 325 15.01 28.72 -47.15
N LEU A 326 16.26 29.02 -46.78
CA LEU A 326 17.28 27.99 -46.48
C LEU A 326 17.14 27.62 -45.02
N ASP A 327 16.82 26.37 -44.73
CA ASP A 327 16.48 25.93 -43.38
C ASP A 327 17.68 25.33 -42.66
N PHE A 328 18.00 25.84 -41.51
CA PHE A 328 19.08 25.39 -40.64
C PHE A 328 18.53 24.93 -39.29
N GLU A 329 19.23 24.01 -38.66
CA GLU A 329 19.04 23.65 -37.25
C GLU A 329 20.33 23.92 -36.49
N LEU A 330 20.25 24.79 -35.48
CA LEU A 330 21.29 24.91 -34.47
C LEU A 330 20.97 23.92 -33.33
N ARG A 331 21.83 22.92 -33.17
CA ARG A 331 21.74 21.88 -32.12
C ARG A 331 22.72 22.19 -31.02
N VAL A 332 22.23 22.41 -29.84
CA VAL A 332 23.04 22.73 -28.67
C VAL A 332 22.69 21.81 -27.50
N TRP A 333 23.64 21.58 -26.62
CA TRP A 333 23.43 20.80 -25.40
C TRP A 333 23.45 21.72 -24.18
N VAL A 334 22.42 21.58 -23.34
CA VAL A 334 22.25 22.33 -22.09
C VAL A 334 22.40 21.35 -20.94
N PHE A 335 23.18 21.71 -19.91
CA PHE A 335 23.49 20.78 -18.81
C PHE A 335 22.36 20.64 -17.78
N ASP A 336 21.24 21.35 -17.91
CA ASP A 336 20.05 21.17 -17.12
C ASP A 336 18.80 21.50 -17.94
N ALA A 337 17.86 20.54 -17.97
CA ALA A 337 16.58 20.66 -18.69
C ALA A 337 15.76 21.89 -18.27
N GLY A 338 15.92 22.37 -17.05
CA GLY A 338 15.24 23.57 -16.54
C GLY A 338 15.66 24.86 -17.27
N TYR A 339 16.88 24.91 -17.83
CA TYR A 339 17.36 26.08 -18.56
C TYR A 339 17.00 26.12 -20.05
N ARG A 340 16.40 25.04 -20.58
CA ARG A 340 16.17 24.92 -22.04
C ARG A 340 15.40 26.10 -22.65
N LEU A 341 14.31 26.56 -21.99
CA LEU A 341 13.49 27.66 -22.49
C LEU A 341 14.23 29.00 -22.42
N ARG A 342 14.98 29.20 -21.34
CA ARG A 342 15.83 30.38 -21.17
C ARG A 342 16.92 30.44 -22.24
N VAL A 343 17.65 29.34 -22.45
CA VAL A 343 18.71 29.26 -23.48
C VAL A 343 18.11 29.45 -24.87
N LYS A 344 16.94 28.84 -25.15
CA LYS A 344 16.24 29.04 -26.44
C LYS A 344 15.92 30.51 -26.70
N ASN A 345 15.39 31.21 -25.69
CA ASN A 345 15.07 32.62 -25.78
C ASN A 345 16.34 33.48 -25.99
N GLU A 346 17.39 33.24 -25.21
CA GLU A 346 18.69 33.97 -25.32
C GLU A 346 19.33 33.74 -26.71
N LEU A 347 19.30 32.50 -27.23
CA LEU A 347 19.79 32.21 -28.59
C LEU A 347 18.98 32.93 -29.66
N HIS A 348 17.65 32.97 -29.57
CA HIS A 348 16.86 33.70 -30.57
C HIS A 348 17.20 35.19 -30.59
N GLN A 349 17.42 35.82 -29.42
CA GLN A 349 17.79 37.23 -29.32
C GLN A 349 19.17 37.47 -29.90
N GLU A 350 20.19 36.65 -29.55
CA GLU A 350 21.55 36.80 -30.03
C GLU A 350 21.62 36.54 -31.58
N ILE A 351 20.89 35.53 -32.09
CA ILE A 351 20.82 35.25 -33.52
C ILE A 351 20.19 36.43 -34.27
N ASP A 352 19.05 36.98 -33.78
CA ASP A 352 18.42 38.14 -34.44
C ASP A 352 19.35 39.36 -34.45
N GLN A 353 20.09 39.64 -33.37
CA GLN A 353 21.02 40.73 -33.31
C GLN A 353 22.18 40.51 -34.30
N ARG A 354 22.83 39.35 -34.28
CA ARG A 354 23.98 39.06 -35.16
C ARG A 354 23.60 39.05 -36.65
N PHE A 355 22.40 38.55 -36.97
CA PHE A 355 21.92 38.54 -38.33
C PHE A 355 21.73 39.96 -38.88
N ARG A 356 21.21 40.88 -38.04
CA ARG A 356 21.11 42.31 -38.43
C ARG A 356 22.49 42.95 -38.62
N GLU A 357 23.44 42.68 -37.74
CA GLU A 357 24.81 43.23 -37.83
C GLU A 357 25.51 42.75 -39.12
N LEU A 358 25.27 41.51 -39.54
CA LEU A 358 25.93 40.90 -40.70
C LEU A 358 25.08 40.96 -41.97
N ASN A 359 23.94 41.66 -41.97
CA ASN A 359 22.98 41.75 -43.05
C ASN A 359 22.52 40.38 -43.58
N ILE A 360 22.38 39.39 -42.70
CA ILE A 360 21.76 38.11 -42.99
C ILE A 360 20.25 38.31 -42.89
N GLU A 361 19.54 38.12 -44.00
CA GLU A 361 18.09 38.30 -44.06
C GLU A 361 17.35 37.08 -43.53
N ILE A 362 16.50 37.25 -42.53
CA ILE A 362 15.55 36.22 -42.06
C ILE A 362 14.46 36.08 -43.12
N ALA A 363 14.18 34.85 -43.55
CA ALA A 363 13.28 34.60 -44.66
C ALA A 363 11.85 35.05 -44.35
N PHE A 364 11.27 35.84 -45.28
CA PHE A 364 9.85 36.12 -45.33
C PHE A 364 9.16 35.19 -46.31
N PRO A 365 7.87 34.88 -46.17
CA PRO A 365 7.10 34.14 -47.14
C PRO A 365 7.16 34.84 -48.51
N GLN A 366 7.69 34.18 -49.53
CA GLN A 366 7.76 34.68 -50.89
C GLN A 366 6.57 34.13 -51.70
N ARG A 367 6.00 34.99 -52.59
CA ARG A 367 4.95 34.60 -53.52
C ARG A 367 5.16 35.22 -54.86
N ASP A 368 5.28 34.39 -55.89
CA ASP A 368 5.28 34.85 -57.25
C ASP A 368 3.83 35.14 -57.69
N LEU A 369 3.57 36.38 -58.10
CA LEU A 369 2.26 36.80 -58.55
C LEU A 369 2.27 36.91 -60.09
N HIS A 370 1.53 36.03 -60.76
CA HIS A 370 1.26 36.14 -62.21
C HIS A 370 -0.06 36.91 -62.40
N ILE A 371 0.08 38.17 -62.80
CA ILE A 371 -1.10 39.03 -63.07
C ILE A 371 -1.58 38.71 -64.50
N ARG A 372 -2.73 38.05 -64.65
CA ARG A 372 -3.32 37.69 -65.94
C ARG A 372 -4.17 38.79 -66.54
N SER A 373 -4.73 39.71 -65.78
CA SER A 373 -5.50 40.88 -66.24
C SER A 373 -5.43 41.97 -65.18
N MET A 374 -5.34 43.24 -65.66
CA MET A 374 -5.47 44.43 -64.81
C MET A 374 -6.63 45.26 -65.29
N GLY A 375 -7.43 45.81 -64.31
CA GLY A 375 -8.39 46.86 -64.65
C GLY A 375 -7.65 48.14 -65.04
N GLU A 376 -8.28 48.98 -65.87
CA GLU A 376 -7.64 50.21 -66.44
C GLU A 376 -7.08 51.24 -65.45
N SER A 377 -7.27 51.06 -64.12
CA SER A 377 -6.88 52.02 -63.08
C SER A 377 -5.66 51.62 -62.23
N ILE A 378 -4.96 50.50 -62.53
CA ILE A 378 -3.79 50.10 -61.76
C ILE A 378 -2.50 50.43 -62.55
N VAL A 379 -1.78 51.44 -62.10
CA VAL A 379 -0.43 51.79 -62.60
C VAL A 379 0.61 51.16 -61.67
N LEU A 380 1.39 50.18 -62.17
CA LEU A 380 2.55 49.64 -61.47
C LEU A 380 3.71 50.65 -61.59
N GLN A 381 4.09 51.26 -60.45
CA GLN A 381 5.38 51.98 -60.39
C GLN A 381 6.55 51.03 -60.17
N PRO A 382 7.64 51.11 -60.95
CA PRO A 382 8.82 50.32 -60.67
C PRO A 382 9.40 50.66 -59.32
N PRO A 383 10.00 49.71 -58.62
CA PRO A 383 10.58 49.98 -57.30
C PRO A 383 11.70 51.04 -57.40
N GLU A 384 11.64 52.08 -56.53
CA GLU A 384 12.71 53.01 -56.40
C GLU A 384 14.00 52.28 -56.05
N LYS A 385 15.04 52.38 -56.86
CA LYS A 385 16.36 51.90 -56.53
C LYS A 385 16.89 52.69 -55.31
N LYS A 386 16.81 52.09 -54.12
CA LYS A 386 17.55 52.59 -52.98
C LYS A 386 19.04 52.57 -53.30
N ARG A 387 19.62 53.77 -53.36
CA ARG A 387 21.08 53.99 -53.47
C ARG A 387 21.81 53.59 -52.20
#